data_33ffa7af04419db460ac24d2e4fd1f0e
#
_entry.id   33ffa7af04419db460ac24d2e4fd1f0e
#
_cell.length_a   1.000
_cell.length_b   1.000
_cell.length_c   1.000
_cell.angle_alpha   90.00
_cell.angle_beta   90.00
_cell.angle_gamma   90.00
#
_symmetry.space_group_name_H-M   'P 1'
#
loop_
_entity.id
_entity.type
_entity.pdbx_description
1 polymer ?
#
loop_
_entity_poly.entity_id
_entity_poly.type
_entity_poly.pdbx_seq_one_letter_code
_entity_poly.pdbx_strand_id
1 'polypeptide(L)'
;MRSARLDDSQAGIKIARRNISNLRYADDTTLMAESEEEPKSLLMKVTKESEKAGLKLSIQKAKSTASSPITLWQIDREKVETVTDFIFLSSKITTDSDCSHEIKRCLILGRKAMTNLDSVLKSRDITLLTKACIVKAIVFPVVMYGCKSWIIKKKKKRVGS
;
A
#
# COMPACT_ATOMS: atom_id res chain seq x y z
N MET A 1 20.80 -1.08 -2.69
CA MET A 1 19.95 -2.11 -2.07
C MET A 1 19.68 -3.37 -2.91
N ARG A 2 20.36 -3.60 -4.03
CA ARG A 2 20.23 -4.85 -4.81
C ARG A 2 20.90 -6.08 -4.18
N SER A 3 21.70 -5.92 -3.12
CA SER A 3 22.57 -6.96 -2.59
C SER A 3 22.07 -7.72 -1.36
N ALA A 4 21.04 -7.27 -0.68
CA ALA A 4 20.48 -8.02 0.44
C ALA A 4 19.52 -9.07 -0.11
N ARG A 5 20.05 -10.23 -0.50
CA ARG A 5 19.25 -11.43 -0.75
C ARG A 5 18.71 -11.92 0.59
N LEU A 6 17.47 -11.55 0.89
CA LEU A 6 16.66 -12.19 1.93
C LEU A 6 16.04 -13.46 1.33
N ASP A 7 16.88 -14.30 0.76
CA ASP A 7 16.47 -15.54 0.11
C ASP A 7 16.44 -16.66 1.18
N ASP A 8 15.50 -16.53 2.12
CA ASP A 8 15.10 -17.67 2.93
C ASP A 8 13.92 -18.32 2.21
N SER A 9 14.17 -19.45 1.59
CA SER A 9 13.21 -20.22 0.81
C SER A 9 11.97 -20.71 1.58
N GLN A 10 11.90 -20.46 2.87
CA GLN A 10 10.81 -20.88 3.75
C GLN A 10 10.01 -19.72 4.39
N ALA A 11 10.59 -18.51 4.50
CA ALA A 11 9.91 -17.39 5.13
C ALA A 11 9.08 -16.58 4.11
N GLY A 12 7.91 -16.06 4.52
CA GLY A 12 7.06 -15.22 3.73
C GLY A 12 5.74 -15.85 3.33
N ILE A 13 4.96 -15.12 2.55
CA ILE A 13 3.64 -15.52 2.07
C ILE A 13 3.75 -16.18 0.70
N LYS A 14 3.06 -17.31 0.50
CA LYS A 14 3.00 -17.99 -0.80
C LYS A 14 2.05 -17.29 -1.76
N ILE A 15 2.59 -16.68 -2.81
CA ILE A 15 1.80 -16.09 -3.90
C ILE A 15 2.21 -16.76 -5.21
N ALA A 16 1.26 -17.37 -5.91
CA ALA A 16 1.48 -18.03 -7.20
C ALA A 16 2.72 -18.97 -7.21
N ARG A 17 2.84 -19.83 -6.20
CA ARG A 17 3.95 -20.80 -6.00
C ARG A 17 5.31 -20.16 -5.67
N ARG A 18 5.37 -18.88 -5.37
CA ARG A 18 6.61 -18.20 -4.92
C ARG A 18 6.44 -17.71 -3.50
N ASN A 19 7.45 -17.88 -2.66
CA ASN A 19 7.48 -17.24 -1.35
C ASN A 19 7.90 -15.79 -1.51
N ILE A 20 7.09 -14.88 -1.00
CA ILE A 20 7.36 -13.44 -0.98
C ILE A 20 7.49 -13.02 0.47
N SER A 21 8.70 -12.75 0.91
CA SER A 21 9.01 -12.32 2.28
C SER A 21 9.11 -10.80 2.42
N ASN A 22 9.34 -10.09 1.32
CA ASN A 22 9.48 -8.64 1.35
C ASN A 22 9.10 -7.99 0.01
N LEU A 23 8.62 -6.75 0.09
CA LEU A 23 8.45 -5.84 -1.04
C LEU A 23 9.26 -4.59 -0.76
N ARG A 24 10.05 -4.13 -1.73
CA ARG A 24 10.93 -2.97 -1.58
C ARG A 24 10.73 -1.98 -2.71
N TYR A 25 10.60 -0.72 -2.35
CA TYR A 25 10.56 0.37 -3.30
C TYR A 25 11.28 1.57 -2.70
N ALA A 26 12.38 1.99 -3.32
CA ALA A 26 13.28 3.04 -2.81
C ALA A 26 13.68 2.79 -1.34
N ASP A 27 13.21 3.60 -0.43
CA ASP A 27 13.41 3.53 1.02
C ASP A 27 12.28 2.78 1.76
N ASP A 28 11.14 2.55 1.10
CA ASP A 28 10.04 1.80 1.68
C ASP A 28 10.27 0.28 1.59
N THR A 29 10.12 -0.41 2.70
CA THR A 29 10.22 -1.88 2.77
C THR A 29 9.04 -2.44 3.55
N THR A 30 8.32 -3.38 2.95
CA THR A 30 7.28 -4.16 3.63
C THR A 30 7.77 -5.59 3.80
N LEU A 31 7.72 -6.11 5.02
CA LEU A 31 8.00 -7.51 5.34
C LEU A 31 6.68 -8.27 5.44
N MET A 32 6.66 -9.48 4.89
CA MET A 32 5.50 -10.35 4.88
C MET A 32 5.87 -11.69 5.51
N ALA A 33 4.97 -12.22 6.35
CA ALA A 33 5.16 -13.49 7.02
C ALA A 33 3.82 -14.16 7.32
N GLU A 34 3.84 -15.48 7.47
CA GLU A 34 2.67 -16.29 7.86
C GLU A 34 2.60 -16.48 9.38
N SER A 35 3.73 -16.36 10.11
CA SER A 35 3.83 -16.51 11.56
C SER A 35 4.29 -15.24 12.27
N GLU A 36 4.09 -15.14 13.58
CA GLU A 36 4.50 -13.96 14.37
C GLU A 36 6.02 -13.86 14.57
N GLU A 37 6.75 -14.95 14.49
CA GLU A 37 8.20 -14.99 14.73
C GLU A 37 9.03 -14.63 13.49
N GLU A 38 8.52 -14.97 12.31
CA GLU A 38 9.22 -14.70 11.05
C GLU A 38 9.51 -13.23 10.80
N PRO A 39 8.58 -12.27 11.02
CA PRO A 39 8.84 -10.86 10.76
C PRO A 39 9.94 -10.30 11.67
N LYS A 40 10.09 -10.82 12.91
CA LYS A 40 11.18 -10.42 13.81
C LYS A 40 12.54 -10.82 13.23
N SER A 41 12.66 -12.07 12.80
CA SER A 41 13.89 -12.59 12.20
C SER A 41 14.24 -11.87 10.90
N LEU A 42 13.24 -11.61 10.05
CA LEU A 42 13.39 -10.86 8.80
C LEU A 42 13.84 -9.42 9.07
N LEU A 43 13.23 -8.76 10.06
CA LEU A 43 13.57 -7.40 10.42
C LEU A 43 15.01 -7.30 10.94
N MET A 44 15.45 -8.21 11.82
CA MET A 44 16.82 -8.26 12.31
C MET A 44 17.82 -8.45 11.16
N LYS A 45 17.51 -9.27 10.16
CA LYS A 45 18.33 -9.42 8.95
C LYS A 45 18.38 -8.13 8.15
N VAL A 46 17.24 -7.47 7.93
CA VAL A 46 17.15 -6.20 7.19
C VAL A 46 17.95 -5.11 7.92
N THR A 47 17.81 -5.00 9.25
CA THR A 47 18.57 -4.04 10.07
C THR A 47 20.08 -4.25 9.89
N LYS A 48 20.54 -5.48 10.08
CA LYS A 48 21.96 -5.82 9.97
C LYS A 48 22.53 -5.53 8.58
N GLU A 49 21.77 -5.83 7.52
CA GLU A 49 22.22 -5.55 6.14
C GLU A 49 22.16 -4.05 5.82
N SER A 50 21.19 -3.32 6.37
CA SER A 50 21.10 -1.87 6.22
C SER A 50 22.25 -1.15 6.92
N GLU A 51 22.63 -1.59 8.12
CA GLU A 51 23.77 -1.06 8.87
C GLU A 51 25.09 -1.24 8.12
N LYS A 52 25.30 -2.41 7.48
CA LYS A 52 26.47 -2.64 6.61
C LYS A 52 26.55 -1.65 5.44
N ALA A 53 25.38 -1.19 4.97
CA ALA A 53 25.28 -0.19 3.90
C ALA A 53 25.29 1.25 4.42
N GLY A 54 25.49 1.48 5.72
CA GLY A 54 25.44 2.80 6.35
C GLY A 54 24.05 3.40 6.47
N LEU A 55 22.99 2.58 6.34
CA LEU A 55 21.59 3.02 6.43
C LEU A 55 21.01 2.64 7.79
N LYS A 56 20.29 3.59 8.42
CA LYS A 56 19.55 3.32 9.67
C LYS A 56 18.06 3.11 9.36
N LEU A 57 17.50 2.02 9.90
CA LEU A 57 16.07 1.79 9.92
C LEU A 57 15.40 2.71 10.94
N SER A 58 14.31 3.37 10.52
CA SER A 58 13.49 4.17 11.44
C SER A 58 12.38 3.28 12.01
N ILE A 59 12.62 2.71 13.19
CA ILE A 59 11.64 1.85 13.89
C ILE A 59 10.39 2.67 14.28
N GLN A 60 10.55 3.95 14.61
CA GLN A 60 9.44 4.85 14.95
C GLN A 60 8.40 5.01 13.82
N LYS A 61 8.83 4.84 12.56
CA LYS A 61 7.94 4.87 11.39
C LYS A 61 7.42 3.48 11.01
N ALA A 62 7.93 2.42 11.64
CA ALA A 62 7.51 1.07 11.36
C ALA A 62 6.08 0.84 11.86
N LYS A 63 5.25 0.25 11.01
CA LYS A 63 3.89 -0.13 11.35
C LYS A 63 3.71 -1.62 11.12
N SER A 64 3.01 -2.28 12.00
CA SER A 64 2.66 -3.69 11.88
C SER A 64 1.17 -3.85 11.65
N THR A 65 0.80 -4.78 10.80
CA THR A 65 -0.60 -5.16 10.57
C THR A 65 -0.71 -6.68 10.51
N ALA A 66 -1.75 -7.23 11.11
CA ALA A 66 -2.03 -8.66 11.04
C ALA A 66 -3.53 -8.93 11.01
N SER A 67 -3.88 -10.10 10.49
CA SER A 67 -5.27 -10.58 10.42
C SER A 67 -5.80 -11.06 11.78
N SER A 68 -4.92 -11.33 12.76
CA SER A 68 -5.25 -11.73 14.13
C SER A 68 -4.68 -10.70 15.13
N PRO A 69 -5.27 -10.57 16.33
CA PRO A 69 -4.74 -9.67 17.34
C PRO A 69 -3.32 -10.08 17.73
N ILE A 70 -2.36 -9.23 17.44
CA ILE A 70 -0.96 -9.43 17.80
C ILE A 70 -0.73 -8.88 19.20
N THR A 71 -0.07 -9.68 20.05
CA THR A 71 0.53 -9.22 21.29
C THR A 71 1.69 -8.26 20.96
N LEU A 72 1.73 -7.14 21.67
CA LEU A 72 2.69 -6.02 21.56
C LEU A 72 4.05 -6.42 20.97
N TRP A 73 4.35 -5.93 19.77
CA TRP A 73 5.66 -6.07 19.16
C TRP A 73 6.61 -5.02 19.73
N GLN A 74 7.72 -5.49 20.32
CA GLN A 74 8.83 -4.64 20.74
C GLN A 74 10.07 -5.02 19.93
N ILE A 75 10.71 -4.01 19.37
CA ILE A 75 11.99 -4.12 18.67
C ILE A 75 12.94 -3.15 19.33
N ASP A 76 14.10 -3.63 19.83
CA ASP A 76 15.11 -2.84 20.52
C ASP A 76 14.53 -1.91 21.61
N ARG A 77 13.56 -2.42 22.39
CA ARG A 77 12.81 -1.70 23.45
C ARG A 77 11.83 -0.62 22.92
N GLU A 78 11.73 -0.42 21.61
CA GLU A 78 10.71 0.44 21.01
C GLU A 78 9.46 -0.37 20.64
N LYS A 79 8.28 0.20 20.91
CA LYS A 79 7.00 -0.42 20.55
C LYS A 79 6.70 -0.11 19.09
N VAL A 80 6.44 -1.15 18.29
CA VAL A 80 5.91 -0.99 16.94
C VAL A 80 4.40 -0.81 17.02
N GLU A 81 3.91 0.25 16.37
CA GLU A 81 2.48 0.54 16.32
C GLU A 81 1.75 -0.52 15.49
N THR A 82 0.75 -1.16 16.11
CA THR A 82 -0.14 -2.08 15.38
C THR A 82 -1.31 -1.28 14.82
N VAL A 83 -1.49 -1.35 13.51
CA VAL A 83 -2.52 -0.61 12.78
C VAL A 83 -3.43 -1.55 12.00
N THR A 84 -4.68 -1.15 11.81
CA THR A 84 -5.66 -1.89 10.99
C THR A 84 -5.52 -1.58 9.51
N ASP A 85 -4.92 -0.46 9.19
CA ASP A 85 -4.66 -0.02 7.82
C ASP A 85 -3.37 0.80 7.72
N PHE A 86 -2.75 0.80 6.56
CA PHE A 86 -1.59 1.63 6.29
C PHE A 86 -1.53 2.01 4.80
N ILE A 87 -0.74 3.04 4.50
CA ILE A 87 -0.52 3.47 3.12
C ILE A 87 0.84 2.94 2.66
N PHE A 88 0.83 2.14 1.59
CA PHE A 88 2.03 1.66 0.92
C PHE A 88 1.98 2.05 -0.56
N LEU A 89 3.03 2.71 -1.02
CA LEU A 89 3.12 3.25 -2.39
C LEU A 89 1.86 4.02 -2.82
N SER A 90 1.39 4.89 -1.94
CA SER A 90 0.17 5.69 -2.12
C SER A 90 -1.14 4.89 -2.22
N SER A 91 -1.15 3.58 -1.96
CA SER A 91 -2.36 2.77 -1.86
C SER A 91 -2.67 2.43 -0.40
N LYS A 92 -3.95 2.53 0.00
CA LYS A 92 -4.40 2.14 1.32
C LYS A 92 -4.63 0.63 1.37
N ILE A 93 -3.88 -0.05 2.24
CA ILE A 93 -3.98 -1.49 2.49
C ILE A 93 -4.68 -1.69 3.83
N THR A 94 -5.66 -2.56 3.87
CA THR A 94 -6.44 -2.92 5.06
C THR A 94 -6.28 -4.41 5.38
N THR A 95 -6.40 -4.79 6.64
CA THR A 95 -6.29 -6.17 7.10
C THR A 95 -7.39 -7.08 6.57
N ASP A 96 -8.59 -6.53 6.31
CA ASP A 96 -9.76 -7.24 5.81
C ASP A 96 -9.78 -7.45 4.30
N SER A 97 -8.74 -6.97 3.59
CA SER A 97 -8.66 -6.97 2.13
C SER A 97 -9.85 -6.26 1.45
N ASP A 98 -10.53 -5.34 2.15
CA ASP A 98 -11.61 -4.55 1.57
C ASP A 98 -11.08 -3.31 0.86
N CYS A 99 -11.14 -3.34 -0.46
CA CYS A 99 -10.72 -2.21 -1.30
C CYS A 99 -11.69 -1.03 -1.31
N SER A 100 -12.85 -1.11 -0.65
CA SER A 100 -13.86 -0.05 -0.65
C SER A 100 -13.33 1.28 -0.10
N HIS A 101 -12.48 1.22 0.92
CA HIS A 101 -11.84 2.39 1.50
C HIS A 101 -10.86 3.05 0.54
N GLU A 102 -10.06 2.25 -0.15
CA GLU A 102 -9.12 2.76 -1.16
C GLU A 102 -9.85 3.37 -2.35
N ILE A 103 -10.89 2.71 -2.85
CA ILE A 103 -11.72 3.22 -3.94
C ILE A 103 -12.33 4.59 -3.57
N LYS A 104 -12.91 4.70 -2.36
CA LYS A 104 -13.45 5.97 -1.86
C LYS A 104 -12.37 7.05 -1.79
N ARG A 105 -11.18 6.72 -1.30
CA ARG A 105 -10.04 7.63 -1.22
C ARG A 105 -9.64 8.14 -2.61
N CYS A 106 -9.49 7.24 -3.58
CA CYS A 106 -9.15 7.61 -4.96
C CYS A 106 -10.24 8.50 -5.60
N LEU A 107 -11.52 8.23 -5.34
CA LEU A 107 -12.62 9.09 -5.81
C LEU A 107 -12.56 10.50 -5.20
N ILE A 108 -12.22 10.62 -3.91
CA ILE A 108 -12.05 11.93 -3.25
C ILE A 108 -10.88 12.69 -3.87
N LEU A 109 -9.75 12.02 -4.10
CA LEU A 109 -8.59 12.62 -4.76
C LEU A 109 -8.91 13.04 -6.19
N GLY A 110 -9.66 12.23 -6.94
CA GLY A 110 -10.14 12.56 -8.27
C GLY A 110 -11.05 13.81 -8.29
N ARG A 111 -11.98 13.91 -7.32
CA ARG A 111 -12.81 15.13 -7.16
C ARG A 111 -11.95 16.36 -6.87
N LYS A 112 -10.95 16.24 -5.99
CA LYS A 112 -10.01 17.34 -5.71
C LYS A 112 -9.22 17.73 -6.95
N ALA A 113 -8.75 16.79 -7.75
CA ALA A 113 -8.09 17.05 -9.02
C ALA A 113 -9.02 17.76 -10.01
N MET A 114 -10.30 17.35 -10.11
CA MET A 114 -11.30 18.06 -10.91
C MET A 114 -11.52 19.49 -10.46
N THR A 115 -11.62 19.73 -9.15
CA THR A 115 -11.78 21.09 -8.61
C THR A 115 -10.58 21.97 -8.94
N ASN A 116 -9.36 21.43 -8.92
CA ASN A 116 -8.17 22.18 -9.32
C ASN A 116 -8.15 22.56 -10.81
N LEU A 117 -8.92 21.86 -11.65
CA LEU A 117 -9.07 22.14 -13.08
C LEU A 117 -10.28 23.05 -13.39
N ASP A 118 -11.01 23.52 -12.38
CA ASP A 118 -12.29 24.23 -12.56
C ASP A 118 -12.17 25.45 -13.49
N SER A 119 -11.11 26.24 -13.34
CA SER A 119 -10.85 27.41 -14.22
C SER A 119 -10.68 27.00 -15.69
N VAL A 120 -9.96 25.92 -15.95
CA VAL A 120 -9.74 25.39 -17.31
C VAL A 120 -11.05 24.81 -17.87
N LEU A 121 -11.79 24.06 -17.05
CA LEU A 121 -13.02 23.40 -17.47
C LEU A 121 -14.16 24.38 -17.74
N LYS A 122 -14.20 25.53 -17.04
CA LYS A 122 -15.17 26.61 -17.24
C LYS A 122 -14.79 27.59 -18.33
N SER A 123 -13.53 27.64 -18.79
CA SER A 123 -13.10 28.52 -19.86
C SER A 123 -13.88 28.26 -21.14
N ARG A 124 -14.31 29.33 -21.81
CA ARG A 124 -15.00 29.27 -23.12
C ARG A 124 -14.01 29.15 -24.29
N ASP A 125 -12.76 29.53 -24.08
CA ASP A 125 -11.72 29.52 -25.11
C ASP A 125 -11.13 28.13 -25.37
N ILE A 126 -11.42 27.17 -24.47
CA ILE A 126 -10.92 25.79 -24.55
C ILE A 126 -12.02 24.89 -25.10
N THR A 127 -11.72 24.18 -26.19
CA THR A 127 -12.68 23.27 -26.82
C THR A 127 -13.04 22.09 -25.89
N LEU A 128 -14.23 21.54 -26.06
CA LEU A 128 -14.70 20.39 -25.28
C LEU A 128 -13.76 19.18 -25.42
N LEU A 129 -13.23 18.98 -26.63
CA LEU A 129 -12.28 17.87 -26.89
C LEU A 129 -10.99 18.04 -26.06
N THR A 130 -10.44 19.25 -26.02
CA THR A 130 -9.24 19.55 -25.21
C THR A 130 -9.52 19.35 -23.72
N LYS A 131 -10.68 19.82 -23.23
CA LYS A 131 -11.09 19.57 -21.83
C LYS A 131 -11.17 18.09 -21.50
N ALA A 132 -11.76 17.28 -22.38
CA ALA A 132 -11.82 15.84 -22.21
C ALA A 132 -10.42 15.20 -22.17
N CYS A 133 -9.50 15.62 -23.04
CA CYS A 133 -8.11 15.17 -23.02
C CYS A 133 -7.40 15.54 -21.71
N ILE A 134 -7.60 16.75 -21.19
CA ILE A 134 -7.00 17.20 -19.91
C ILE A 134 -7.54 16.35 -18.75
N VAL A 135 -8.85 16.14 -18.66
CA VAL A 135 -9.45 15.28 -17.64
C VAL A 135 -8.90 13.85 -17.71
N LYS A 136 -8.83 13.30 -18.92
CA LYS A 136 -8.28 11.96 -19.14
C LYS A 136 -6.81 11.85 -18.76
N ALA A 137 -6.02 12.87 -19.01
CA ALA A 137 -4.58 12.86 -18.71
C ALA A 137 -4.28 13.10 -17.22
N ILE A 138 -5.09 13.89 -16.51
CA ILE A 138 -4.80 14.32 -15.13
C ILE A 138 -5.65 13.56 -14.11
N VAL A 139 -6.97 13.47 -14.33
CA VAL A 139 -7.89 12.91 -13.32
C VAL A 139 -7.94 11.39 -13.36
N PHE A 140 -7.98 10.80 -14.55
CA PHE A 140 -8.04 9.34 -14.70
C PHE A 140 -6.89 8.61 -14.01
N PRO A 141 -5.61 9.00 -14.17
CA PRO A 141 -4.50 8.34 -13.47
C PRO A 141 -4.64 8.38 -11.95
N VAL A 142 -5.17 9.48 -11.40
CA VAL A 142 -5.39 9.62 -9.96
C VAL A 142 -6.48 8.67 -9.48
N VAL A 143 -7.61 8.60 -10.18
CA VAL A 143 -8.75 7.74 -9.79
C VAL A 143 -8.43 6.27 -10.01
N MET A 144 -7.72 5.93 -11.08
CA MET A 144 -7.43 4.54 -11.47
C MET A 144 -6.12 4.01 -10.87
N TYR A 145 -5.44 4.81 -10.04
CA TYR A 145 -4.20 4.36 -9.39
C TYR A 145 -4.45 3.12 -8.55
N GLY A 146 -3.65 2.08 -8.76
CA GLY A 146 -3.76 0.81 -8.04
C GLY A 146 -5.00 -0.04 -8.39
N CYS A 147 -5.85 0.36 -9.36
CA CYS A 147 -7.10 -0.34 -9.66
C CYS A 147 -6.94 -1.82 -10.06
N LYS A 148 -5.78 -2.23 -10.55
CA LYS A 148 -5.48 -3.63 -10.90
C LYS A 148 -5.47 -4.56 -9.68
N SER A 149 -5.23 -4.03 -8.49
CA SER A 149 -5.25 -4.79 -7.23
C SER A 149 -6.61 -4.76 -6.52
N TRP A 150 -7.60 -4.02 -7.05
CA TRP A 150 -8.90 -3.90 -6.41
C TRP A 150 -9.76 -5.15 -6.63
N ILE A 151 -10.16 -5.77 -5.54
CA ILE A 151 -11.15 -6.85 -5.55
C ILE A 151 -12.52 -6.24 -5.31
N ILE A 152 -13.33 -6.11 -6.35
CA ILE A 152 -14.68 -5.57 -6.25
C ILE A 152 -15.65 -6.73 -5.93
N LYS A 153 -16.11 -6.80 -4.68
CA LYS A 153 -17.13 -7.77 -4.27
C LYS A 153 -18.46 -7.36 -4.91
N LYS A 154 -19.05 -8.24 -5.73
CA LYS A 154 -20.44 -8.04 -6.24
C LYS A 154 -21.39 -8.01 -5.04
N LYS A 155 -22.09 -6.88 -4.83
CA LYS A 155 -23.21 -6.86 -3.89
C LYS A 155 -24.24 -7.90 -4.34
N LYS A 156 -24.47 -8.95 -3.53
CA LYS A 156 -25.66 -9.80 -3.72
C LYS A 156 -26.87 -8.87 -3.60
N LYS A 157 -27.64 -8.69 -4.71
CA LYS A 157 -28.97 -8.10 -4.62
C LYS A 157 -29.75 -8.99 -3.64
N ARG A 158 -30.17 -8.44 -2.50
CA ARG A 158 -31.22 -9.07 -1.71
C ARG A 158 -32.44 -9.04 -2.61
N VAL A 159 -32.83 -10.20 -3.13
CA VAL A 159 -34.15 -10.43 -3.72
C VAL A 159 -35.07 -10.38 -2.50
N GLY A 160 -35.79 -9.27 -2.36
CA GLY A 160 -36.86 -9.17 -1.36
C GLY A 160 -37.94 -10.19 -1.70
N SER A 161 -38.29 -11.00 -0.73
CA SER A 161 -39.54 -11.76 -0.69
C SER A 161 -40.65 -10.83 -0.31
#